data_6a061fdd05f173b0821fe56d7a33ee7a
#
_entry.id   6a061fdd05f173b0821fe56d7a33ee7a
#
_cell.length_a   1.000
_cell.length_b   1.000
_cell.length_c   1.000
_cell.angle_alpha   90.00
_cell.angle_beta   90.00
_cell.angle_gamma   90.00
#
_symmetry.space_group_name_H-M   'P 1'
#
loop_
_entity.id
_entity.type
_entity.pdbx_description
1 polymer ?
#
loop_
_entity_poly.entity_id
_entity_poly.type
_entity_poly.pdbx_seq_one_letter_code
_entity_poly.pdbx_strand_id
1 'polypeptide(L)'
;MLRVYLTPKERFRQAGGSRLKAAFSGRPLYQEIVNRAKRAGLVNAVAHHTHYGFSNHGHVQVREVEGMNSELTMCVEMIGPKATLEDFCRAHGDLLTDKVMVYKHLERWKLGMTAPGRAELTEADVSTIEDLDSE
;
A
#
# COMPACT_ATOMS: atom_id res chain seq x y z
N MET A 1 -1.73 6.02 8.56
CA MET A 1 -1.25 4.86 7.80
C MET A 1 -2.38 3.86 7.59
N LEU A 2 -2.51 3.35 6.40
CA LEU A 2 -3.44 2.26 6.05
C LEU A 2 -2.63 1.03 5.63
N ARG A 3 -2.98 -0.14 6.16
CA ARG A 3 -2.46 -1.43 5.72
C ARG A 3 -3.56 -2.24 5.06
N VAL A 4 -3.24 -2.87 3.93
CA VAL A 4 -4.13 -3.77 3.19
C VAL A 4 -3.44 -5.11 3.06
N TYR A 5 -4.11 -6.17 3.51
CA TYR A 5 -3.58 -7.53 3.46
C TYR A 5 -4.20 -8.29 2.29
N LEU A 6 -3.36 -8.97 1.52
CA LEU A 6 -3.74 -9.72 0.31
C LEU A 6 -2.73 -10.83 0.04
N THR A 7 -2.90 -11.55 -1.06
CA THR A 7 -1.93 -12.55 -1.50
C THR A 7 -1.26 -12.15 -2.83
N PRO A 8 -0.01 -12.57 -3.11
CA PRO A 8 0.70 -12.24 -4.35
C PRO A 8 0.00 -12.69 -5.62
N LYS A 9 -0.81 -13.75 -5.54
CA LYS A 9 -1.55 -14.30 -6.69
C LYS A 9 -2.74 -13.44 -7.12
N GLU A 10 -3.25 -12.58 -6.25
CA GLU A 10 -4.40 -11.75 -6.56
C GLU A 10 -4.09 -10.79 -7.71
N ARG A 11 -5.01 -10.72 -8.67
CA ARG A 11 -4.89 -9.92 -9.88
C ARG A 11 -5.98 -8.87 -9.95
N PHE A 12 -5.61 -7.68 -10.38
CA PHE A 12 -6.57 -6.66 -10.75
C PHE A 12 -7.22 -7.03 -12.09
N ARG A 13 -8.55 -7.08 -12.10
CA ARG A 13 -9.35 -7.33 -13.30
C ARG A 13 -10.09 -6.05 -13.65
N GLN A 14 -9.77 -5.47 -14.80
CA GLN A 14 -10.53 -4.33 -15.31
C GLN A 14 -11.90 -4.80 -15.77
N ALA A 15 -12.95 -4.16 -15.28
CA ALA A 15 -14.32 -4.45 -15.74
C ALA A 15 -14.45 -4.13 -17.24
N GLY A 16 -14.96 -5.08 -18.03
CA GLY A 16 -15.21 -4.88 -19.47
C GLY A 16 -14.27 -5.62 -20.44
N GLY A 17 -13.26 -6.34 -19.95
CA GLY A 17 -12.41 -7.19 -20.78
C GLY A 17 -13.00 -8.58 -21.04
N SER A 18 -12.74 -9.16 -22.23
CA SER A 18 -13.10 -10.55 -22.55
C SER A 18 -12.57 -11.51 -21.49
N ARG A 19 -13.43 -12.40 -20.98
CA ARG A 19 -13.11 -13.37 -19.90
C ARG A 19 -11.83 -14.18 -20.15
N LEU A 20 -11.52 -14.49 -21.40
CA LEU A 20 -10.34 -15.27 -21.80
C LEU A 20 -9.03 -14.47 -21.74
N LYS A 21 -9.04 -13.18 -22.07
CA LYS A 21 -7.85 -12.32 -21.96
C LYS A 21 -7.59 -11.88 -20.50
N ALA A 22 -8.64 -11.73 -19.69
CA ALA A 22 -8.54 -11.32 -18.29
C ALA A 22 -7.88 -12.38 -17.38
N ALA A 23 -7.90 -13.66 -17.76
CA ALA A 23 -7.32 -14.73 -16.96
C ALA A 23 -5.78 -14.75 -16.97
N PHE A 24 -5.14 -14.22 -18.03
CA PHE A 24 -3.69 -14.31 -18.23
C PHE A 24 -2.91 -13.00 -18.17
N SER A 25 -3.56 -11.84 -18.18
CA SER A 25 -2.88 -10.54 -18.33
C SER A 25 -3.16 -9.52 -17.22
N GLY A 26 -3.76 -9.91 -16.12
CA GLY A 26 -4.03 -8.99 -15.01
C GLY A 26 -2.73 -8.59 -14.28
N ARG A 27 -2.51 -7.28 -14.08
CA ARG A 27 -1.46 -6.78 -13.21
C ARG A 27 -1.66 -7.31 -11.80
N PRO A 28 -0.61 -7.68 -11.04
CA PRO A 28 -0.74 -8.01 -9.64
C PRO A 28 -1.51 -6.93 -8.87
N LEU A 29 -2.45 -7.34 -8.02
CA LEU A 29 -3.33 -6.40 -7.31
C LEU A 29 -2.53 -5.43 -6.45
N TYR A 30 -1.49 -5.92 -5.74
CA TYR A 30 -0.63 -5.06 -4.91
C TYR A 30 0.07 -3.96 -5.72
N GLN A 31 0.50 -4.25 -6.95
CA GLN A 31 1.12 -3.25 -7.82
C GLN A 31 0.11 -2.18 -8.26
N GLU A 32 -1.12 -2.60 -8.56
CA GLU A 32 -2.18 -1.65 -8.92
C GLU A 32 -2.54 -0.75 -7.74
N ILE A 33 -2.63 -1.29 -6.52
CA ILE A 33 -2.85 -0.50 -5.30
C ILE A 33 -1.74 0.55 -5.14
N VAL A 34 -0.47 0.15 -5.21
CA VAL A 34 0.69 1.07 -5.06
C VAL A 34 0.67 2.16 -6.14
N ASN A 35 0.39 1.79 -7.41
CA ASN A 35 0.34 2.76 -8.50
C ASN A 35 -0.81 3.76 -8.33
N ARG A 36 -1.99 3.32 -7.88
CA ARG A 36 -3.12 4.22 -7.61
C ARG A 36 -2.86 5.11 -6.40
N ALA A 37 -2.21 4.57 -5.36
CA ALA A 37 -1.80 5.34 -4.20
C ALA A 37 -0.86 6.50 -4.59
N LYS A 38 0.10 6.25 -5.48
CA LYS A 38 0.96 7.30 -6.02
C LYS A 38 0.17 8.37 -6.79
N ARG A 39 -0.74 7.95 -7.66
CA ARG A 39 -1.61 8.89 -8.42
C ARG A 39 -2.56 9.69 -7.53
N ALA A 40 -2.95 9.14 -6.38
CA ALA A 40 -3.80 9.81 -5.41
C ALA A 40 -3.02 10.79 -4.49
N GLY A 41 -1.71 10.98 -4.70
CA GLY A 41 -0.89 11.90 -3.92
C GLY A 41 -0.57 11.40 -2.51
N LEU A 42 -0.63 10.09 -2.24
CA LEU A 42 -0.21 9.56 -0.95
C LEU A 42 1.30 9.69 -0.79
N VAL A 43 1.75 9.98 0.43
CA VAL A 43 3.16 10.25 0.78
C VAL A 43 4.05 9.06 0.50
N ASN A 44 3.56 7.85 0.82
CA ASN A 44 4.30 6.62 0.64
C ASN A 44 3.36 5.45 0.41
N ALA A 45 3.78 4.49 -0.41
CA ALA A 45 3.10 3.22 -0.59
C ALA A 45 4.14 2.14 -0.90
N VAL A 46 4.19 1.10 -0.08
CA VAL A 46 5.12 -0.02 -0.22
C VAL A 46 4.39 -1.35 -0.04
N ALA A 47 4.88 -2.39 -0.70
CA ALA A 47 4.36 -3.74 -0.56
C ALA A 47 5.43 -4.65 0.06
N HIS A 48 5.03 -5.42 1.07
CA HIS A 48 5.89 -6.33 1.80
C HIS A 48 5.39 -7.76 1.68
N HIS A 49 6.28 -8.70 1.41
CA HIS A 49 6.01 -10.11 1.60
C HIS A 49 6.23 -10.50 3.07
N THR A 50 5.33 -11.31 3.62
CA THR A 50 5.58 -11.95 4.91
C THR A 50 6.40 -13.23 4.71
N HIS A 51 6.95 -13.77 5.80
CA HIS A 51 7.66 -15.04 5.79
C HIS A 51 6.79 -16.20 6.31
N TYR A 52 5.81 -15.86 7.17
CA TYR A 52 4.94 -16.82 7.83
C TYR A 52 3.68 -16.09 8.30
N GLY A 53 2.52 -16.68 8.08
CA GLY A 53 1.27 -16.08 8.57
C GLY A 53 0.03 -16.50 7.79
N PHE A 54 -1.08 -15.92 8.18
CA PHE A 54 -2.35 -16.05 7.47
C PHE A 54 -3.10 -14.70 7.45
N SER A 55 -4.03 -14.55 6.55
CA SER A 55 -4.94 -13.39 6.49
C SER A 55 -6.35 -13.83 6.14
N ASN A 56 -7.32 -13.06 6.58
CA ASN A 56 -8.75 -13.25 6.27
C ASN A 56 -9.23 -14.69 6.55
N HIS A 57 -8.90 -15.22 7.74
CA HIS A 57 -9.24 -16.60 8.18
C HIS A 57 -8.70 -17.71 7.27
N GLY A 58 -7.74 -17.42 6.40
CA GLY A 58 -7.12 -18.42 5.54
C GLY A 58 -6.19 -19.38 6.31
N HIS A 59 -5.62 -20.33 5.58
CA HIS A 59 -4.64 -21.26 6.15
C HIS A 59 -3.32 -20.55 6.45
N VAL A 60 -2.62 -21.05 7.47
CA VAL A 60 -1.25 -20.60 7.78
C VAL A 60 -0.33 -21.00 6.63
N GLN A 61 0.42 -20.05 6.14
CA GLN A 61 1.37 -20.18 5.03
C GLN A 61 2.79 -19.88 5.49
N VAL A 62 3.75 -20.59 4.91
CA VAL A 62 5.17 -20.40 5.18
C VAL A 62 5.91 -20.13 3.88
N ARG A 63 6.94 -19.30 3.96
CA ARG A 63 7.84 -19.07 2.82
C ARG A 63 8.75 -20.27 2.67
N GLU A 64 8.62 -21.00 1.58
CA GLU A 64 9.54 -22.07 1.23
C GLU A 64 10.87 -21.49 0.70
N VAL A 65 11.97 -22.19 0.99
CA VAL A 65 13.34 -21.73 0.66
C VAL A 65 13.59 -21.70 -0.85
N GLU A 66 12.90 -22.53 -1.63
CA GLU A 66 13.16 -22.72 -3.06
C GLU A 66 12.08 -22.18 -4.01
N GLY A 67 11.07 -21.45 -3.50
CA GLY A 67 10.00 -20.95 -4.35
C GLY A 67 9.25 -19.76 -3.77
N MET A 68 8.61 -18.97 -4.66
CA MET A 68 7.66 -17.94 -4.24
C MET A 68 6.32 -18.60 -3.93
N ASN A 69 5.98 -18.75 -2.65
CA ASN A 69 4.65 -19.16 -2.26
C ASN A 69 3.64 -18.03 -2.56
N SER A 70 2.85 -18.22 -3.62
CA SER A 70 1.86 -17.24 -4.07
C SER A 70 0.64 -17.09 -3.13
N GLU A 71 0.51 -17.98 -2.17
CA GLU A 71 -0.54 -17.95 -1.13
C GLU A 71 -0.10 -17.20 0.13
N LEU A 72 1.20 -16.93 0.26
CA LEU A 72 1.73 -16.26 1.43
C LEU A 72 1.18 -14.83 1.53
N THR A 73 0.67 -14.48 2.70
CA THR A 73 0.14 -13.14 2.95
C THR A 73 1.18 -12.07 2.66
N MET A 74 0.74 -11.02 2.00
CA MET A 74 1.53 -9.79 1.84
C MET A 74 0.75 -8.60 2.37
N CYS A 75 1.43 -7.50 2.62
CA CYS A 75 0.86 -6.26 3.10
C CYS A 75 1.24 -5.11 2.17
N VAL A 76 0.26 -4.33 1.75
CA VAL A 76 0.50 -3.01 1.16
C VAL A 76 0.26 -1.96 2.25
N GLU A 77 1.31 -1.21 2.56
CA GLU A 77 1.29 -0.14 3.54
C GLU A 77 1.29 1.21 2.82
N MET A 78 0.37 2.08 3.18
CA MET A 78 0.19 3.41 2.59
C MET A 78 0.20 4.48 3.68
N ILE A 79 0.95 5.55 3.46
CA ILE A 79 1.07 6.68 4.37
C ILE A 79 0.55 7.94 3.68
N GLY A 80 -0.29 8.67 4.38
CA GLY A 80 -0.86 9.93 3.92
C GLY A 80 -1.81 10.54 4.93
N PRO A 81 -2.36 11.73 4.65
CA PRO A 81 -3.42 12.35 5.44
C PRO A 81 -4.61 11.39 5.56
N LYS A 82 -5.28 11.43 6.72
CA LYS A 82 -6.45 10.57 6.96
C LYS A 82 -7.51 10.77 5.87
N ALA A 83 -7.84 12.02 5.56
CA ALA A 83 -8.84 12.34 4.54
C ALA A 83 -8.47 11.74 3.16
N THR A 84 -7.21 11.90 2.73
CA THR A 84 -6.73 11.34 1.45
C THR A 84 -6.79 9.80 1.44
N LEU A 85 -6.46 9.15 2.56
CA LEU A 85 -6.59 7.69 2.68
C LEU A 85 -8.06 7.24 2.62
N GLU A 86 -8.97 7.97 3.27
CA GLU A 86 -10.40 7.68 3.21
C GLU A 86 -10.96 7.87 1.79
N ASP A 87 -10.57 8.94 1.10
CA ASP A 87 -10.98 9.21 -0.28
C ASP A 87 -10.42 8.15 -1.23
N PHE A 88 -9.17 7.74 -1.02
CA PHE A 88 -8.59 6.62 -1.74
C PHE A 88 -9.40 5.33 -1.58
N CYS A 89 -9.80 4.98 -0.35
CA CYS A 89 -10.63 3.81 -0.10
C CYS A 89 -11.98 3.90 -0.79
N ARG A 90 -12.64 5.07 -0.74
CA ARG A 90 -13.94 5.27 -1.39
C ARG A 90 -13.85 5.18 -2.92
N ALA A 91 -12.79 5.75 -3.51
CA ALA A 91 -12.59 5.76 -4.96
C ALA A 91 -12.16 4.39 -5.52
N HIS A 92 -11.60 3.51 -4.70
CA HIS A 92 -10.98 2.26 -5.13
C HIS A 92 -11.54 1.03 -4.43
N GLY A 93 -12.85 1.03 -4.13
CA GLY A 93 -13.54 -0.12 -3.56
C GLY A 93 -13.40 -1.39 -4.41
N ASP A 94 -13.24 -1.25 -5.73
CA ASP A 94 -12.98 -2.35 -6.67
C ASP A 94 -11.69 -3.13 -6.37
N LEU A 95 -10.69 -2.49 -5.75
CA LEU A 95 -9.43 -3.12 -5.34
C LEU A 95 -9.47 -3.65 -3.90
N LEU A 96 -10.30 -3.05 -3.05
CA LEU A 96 -10.22 -3.17 -1.60
C LEU A 96 -11.35 -4.02 -1.01
N THR A 97 -12.37 -4.34 -1.80
CA THR A 97 -13.48 -5.20 -1.36
C THR A 97 -12.93 -6.56 -0.88
N ASP A 98 -13.46 -7.04 0.22
CA ASP A 98 -13.09 -8.30 0.86
C ASP A 98 -11.64 -8.38 1.38
N LYS A 99 -10.93 -7.26 1.46
CA LYS A 99 -9.59 -7.20 2.04
C LYS A 99 -9.65 -6.87 3.54
N VAL A 100 -8.72 -7.44 4.28
CA VAL A 100 -8.47 -7.00 5.65
C VAL A 100 -7.72 -5.67 5.58
N MET A 101 -8.32 -4.63 6.13
CA MET A 101 -7.72 -3.29 6.18
C MET A 101 -7.57 -2.83 7.62
N VAL A 102 -6.43 -2.25 7.93
CA VAL A 102 -6.14 -1.70 9.27
C VAL A 102 -5.66 -0.27 9.12
N TYR A 103 -6.40 0.67 9.71
CA TYR A 103 -5.98 2.06 9.82
C TYR A 103 -5.26 2.29 11.16
N LYS A 104 -4.13 3.02 11.12
CA LYS A 104 -3.41 3.49 12.30
C LYS A 104 -3.15 4.98 12.19
N HIS A 105 -3.41 5.71 13.27
CA HIS A 105 -2.91 7.07 13.42
C HIS A 105 -1.40 7.02 13.72
N LEU A 106 -0.60 7.82 12.99
CA LEU A 106 0.85 7.90 13.15
C LEU A 106 1.27 9.36 13.19
N GLU A 107 2.31 9.62 13.96
CA GLU A 107 3.07 10.86 13.84
C GLU A 107 4.12 10.70 12.75
N ARG A 108 4.33 11.76 12.00
CA ARG A 108 5.40 11.87 11.02
C ARG A 108 6.36 12.95 11.48
N TRP A 109 7.63 12.62 11.53
CA TRP A 109 8.66 13.58 11.90
C TRP A 109 9.48 14.01 10.69
N LYS A 110 9.89 15.28 10.71
CA LYS A 110 10.83 15.86 9.77
C LYS A 110 12.08 16.25 10.53
N LEU A 111 13.23 15.89 9.99
CA LEU A 111 14.53 16.27 10.53
C LEU A 111 15.03 17.51 9.77
N GLY A 112 15.21 18.60 10.50
CA GLY A 112 15.83 19.82 9.99
C GLY A 112 17.21 20.02 10.57
N MET A 113 18.18 20.48 9.77
CA MET A 113 19.50 20.84 10.26
C MET A 113 19.45 22.28 10.78
N THR A 114 19.75 22.48 12.06
CA THR A 114 19.80 23.80 12.71
C THR A 114 21.21 24.37 12.75
N ALA A 115 22.23 23.49 12.73
CA ALA A 115 23.65 23.84 12.63
C ALA A 115 24.45 22.62 12.14
N PRO A 116 25.70 22.77 11.68
CA PRO A 116 26.54 21.64 11.31
C PRO A 116 26.62 20.60 12.45
N GLY A 117 26.18 19.38 12.17
CA GLY A 117 26.16 18.26 13.14
C GLY A 117 25.05 18.30 14.19
N ARG A 118 24.13 19.28 14.13
CA ARG A 118 22.96 19.34 15.01
C ARG A 118 21.67 19.39 14.21
N ALA A 119 20.76 18.48 14.54
CA ALA A 119 19.46 18.41 13.89
C ALA A 119 18.34 18.54 14.93
N GLU A 120 17.20 19.06 14.51
CA GLU A 120 15.99 19.17 15.31
C GLU A 120 14.88 18.36 14.67
N LEU A 121 14.14 17.63 15.49
CA LEU A 121 12.96 16.88 15.09
C LEU A 121 11.74 17.78 15.22
N THR A 122 11.01 17.94 14.15
CA THR A 122 9.70 18.61 14.15
C THR A 122 8.62 17.64 13.68
N GLU A 123 7.43 17.77 14.24
CA GLU A 123 6.27 17.09 13.70
C GLU A 123 5.98 17.65 12.31
N ALA A 124 5.97 16.80 11.30
CA ALA A 124 5.63 17.20 9.95
C ALA A 124 4.12 17.05 9.75
N ASP A 125 3.47 18.18 9.52
CA ASP A 125 2.10 18.16 9.05
C ASP A 125 2.04 17.38 7.72
N VAL A 126 1.17 16.40 7.66
CA VAL A 126 1.00 15.54 6.48
C VAL A 126 0.34 16.31 5.32
N SER A 127 -0.18 17.50 5.59
CA SER A 127 -0.83 18.38 4.60
C SER A 127 0.15 19.19 3.73
N THR A 128 1.43 19.25 4.08
CA THR A 128 2.41 20.16 3.42
C THR A 128 3.29 19.40 2.42
N ILE A 129 2.72 18.88 1.34
CA ILE A 129 3.49 18.29 0.21
C ILE A 129 3.33 19.13 -1.08
N GLU A 130 2.86 20.34 -1.00
CA GLU A 130 2.63 21.14 -2.22
C GLU A 130 3.87 21.87 -2.78
N ASP A 131 5.04 21.85 -2.11
CA ASP A 131 6.14 22.74 -2.48
C ASP A 131 7.45 22.08 -2.95
N LEU A 132 7.46 20.85 -3.44
CA LEU A 132 8.69 20.20 -3.93
C LEU A 132 8.80 20.03 -5.45
N ASP A 133 7.83 20.52 -6.22
CA ASP A 133 7.87 20.44 -7.70
C ASP A 133 8.05 21.81 -8.39
N SER A 134 8.65 22.82 -7.72
CA SER A 134 8.96 24.09 -8.35
C SER A 134 10.43 24.50 -8.13
N GLU A 135 11.36 23.73 -8.75
CA GLU A 135 12.66 24.24 -9.24
C GLU A 135 13.20 23.33 -10.35
#